data_fb7e86e2271cdd3a90cb4cc80a0c2609
#
_entry.id   fb7e86e2271cdd3a90cb4cc80a0c2609
#
_cell.length_a   1.000
_cell.length_b   1.000
_cell.length_c   1.000
_cell.angle_alpha   90.00
_cell.angle_beta   90.00
_cell.angle_gamma   90.00
#
_symmetry.space_group_name_H-M   'P 1'
#
loop_
_entity.id
_entity.type
_entity.pdbx_description
1 polymer ?
#
loop_
_entity_poly.entity_id
_entity_poly.type
_entity_poly.pdbx_seq_one_letter_code
_entity_poly.pdbx_strand_id
1 'polypeptide(L)'
;MVLAGLSSLVPSMAQNAQNPQRLRARVAAPTIKNGRPTDIYILSANGPTVQFVESRESQEVLQQMASAFKTLYIFETDDFVDAKVAMENRKYQEARNKFHALVNKYASTLSIKDSLSARAAVYELECAMRMMDWAGVKG
;
A
#
# COMPACT_ATOMS: atom_id res chain seq x y z
N MET A 1 4.54 -33.30 16.46
CA MET A 1 4.54 -32.83 15.96
C MET A 1 4.11 -32.07 15.84
N VAL A 2 3.62 -32.00 16.31
CA VAL A 2 3.36 -31.21 16.13
C VAL A 2 3.60 -30.49 15.60
N LEU A 3 3.80 -30.59 15.58
CA LEU A 3 4.23 -29.78 14.55
C LEU A 3 3.27 -29.49 13.50
N ALA A 4 2.23 -30.30 13.36
CA ALA A 4 1.19 -30.03 12.39
C ALA A 4 0.51 -28.70 12.64
N GLY A 5 0.27 -28.37 13.90
CA GLY A 5 -0.33 -27.11 14.22
C GLY A 5 0.56 -25.96 13.86
N LEU A 6 1.83 -26.11 14.09
CA LEU A 6 2.78 -25.09 13.72
C LEU A 6 2.84 -24.94 12.21
N SER A 7 2.67 -26.02 11.50
CA SER A 7 2.70 -25.97 10.05
C SER A 7 1.60 -25.11 9.49
N SER A 8 0.44 -25.07 10.12
CA SER A 8 -0.64 -24.27 9.62
C SER A 8 -0.36 -22.77 9.77
N LEU A 9 0.40 -22.39 10.81
CA LEU A 9 0.81 -21.02 10.97
C LEU A 9 1.97 -20.66 10.06
N VAL A 10 2.92 -21.57 9.97
CA VAL A 10 4.11 -21.31 9.17
C VAL A 10 3.78 -21.08 7.71
N PRO A 11 2.92 -21.86 7.07
CA PRO A 11 2.57 -21.57 5.68
C PRO A 11 1.98 -20.17 5.49
N SER A 12 1.18 -19.73 6.45
CA SER A 12 0.60 -18.40 6.35
C SER A 12 1.68 -17.33 6.37
N MET A 13 2.64 -17.48 7.27
CA MET A 13 3.76 -16.56 7.33
C MET A 13 4.63 -16.64 6.09
N ALA A 14 4.81 -17.83 5.57
CA ALA A 14 5.59 -18.00 4.37
C ALA A 14 4.93 -17.32 3.18
N GLN A 15 3.62 -17.35 3.11
CA GLN A 15 2.91 -16.67 2.06
C GLN A 15 3.13 -15.17 2.15
N ASN A 16 3.12 -14.62 3.35
CA ASN A 16 3.39 -13.21 3.54
C ASN A 16 4.79 -12.86 3.09
N ALA A 17 5.74 -13.74 3.38
CA ALA A 17 7.11 -13.51 2.98
C ALA A 17 7.27 -13.60 1.47
N GLN A 18 6.55 -14.53 0.84
CA GLN A 18 6.65 -14.74 -0.59
C GLN A 18 5.94 -13.65 -1.37
N ASN A 19 4.95 -13.04 -0.75
CA ASN A 19 4.19 -11.98 -1.39
C ASN A 19 4.35 -10.72 -0.58
N PRO A 20 5.56 -10.19 -0.56
CA PRO A 20 5.85 -9.10 0.35
C PRO A 20 5.31 -7.82 -0.23
N GLN A 21 4.14 -7.47 0.19
CA GLN A 21 3.69 -6.12 -0.05
C GLN A 21 4.39 -5.23 0.96
N ARG A 22 5.70 -5.26 0.92
CA ARG A 22 6.49 -4.43 1.81
C ARG A 22 6.56 -3.05 1.18
N LEU A 23 5.70 -2.18 1.65
CA LEU A 23 5.59 -0.85 1.09
C LEU A 23 6.54 0.08 1.80
N ARG A 24 7.52 0.60 1.06
CA ARG A 24 8.46 1.55 1.62
C ARG A 24 7.72 2.82 2.04
N ALA A 25 8.00 3.29 3.23
CA ALA A 25 7.38 4.50 3.76
C ALA A 25 8.40 5.32 4.55
N ARG A 26 8.28 6.63 4.46
CA ARG A 26 9.07 7.54 5.28
C ARG A 26 8.25 7.91 6.49
N VAL A 27 8.79 7.70 7.68
CA VAL A 27 8.07 7.94 8.92
C VAL A 27 8.92 8.72 9.89
N ALA A 28 8.26 9.35 10.85
CA ALA A 28 8.90 9.92 12.01
C ALA A 28 8.05 9.57 13.21
N ALA A 29 8.65 8.91 14.20
CA ALA A 29 7.96 8.51 15.41
C ALA A 29 8.97 8.45 16.54
N PRO A 30 8.58 8.86 17.76
CA PRO A 30 9.52 8.87 18.89
C PRO A 30 10.14 7.51 19.16
N THR A 31 9.42 6.44 18.88
CA THR A 31 9.86 5.07 19.15
C THR A 31 10.78 4.50 18.06
N ILE A 32 10.98 5.24 16.97
CA ILE A 32 11.79 4.77 15.85
C ILE A 32 12.91 5.78 15.62
N LYS A 33 14.17 5.34 15.77
CA LYS A 33 15.35 6.18 15.52
C LYS A 33 15.25 7.53 16.24
N ASN A 34 14.72 7.52 17.46
CA ASN A 34 14.60 8.73 18.29
C ASN A 34 13.84 9.86 17.60
N GLY A 35 12.87 9.52 16.81
CA GLY A 35 12.03 10.52 16.15
C GLY A 35 12.58 11.07 14.87
N ARG A 36 13.75 10.64 14.43
CA ARG A 36 14.31 11.10 13.15
C ARG A 36 13.57 10.46 12.00
N PRO A 37 13.37 11.20 10.90
CA PRO A 37 12.77 10.60 9.72
C PRO A 37 13.57 9.40 9.24
N THR A 38 12.90 8.32 8.97
CA THR A 38 13.55 7.10 8.50
C THR A 38 12.58 6.31 7.63
N ASP A 39 13.12 5.39 6.85
CA ASP A 39 12.30 4.51 6.03
C ASP A 39 11.99 3.23 6.79
N ILE A 40 10.75 2.81 6.68
CA ILE A 40 10.31 1.49 7.14
C ILE A 40 9.58 0.82 5.98
N TYR A 41 9.20 -0.43 6.18
CA TYR A 41 8.49 -1.20 5.16
C TYR A 41 7.20 -1.73 5.77
N ILE A 42 6.08 -1.23 5.28
CA ILE A 42 4.77 -1.55 5.83
C ILE A 42 4.28 -2.86 5.23
N LEU A 43 3.84 -3.75 6.10
CA LEU A 43 3.29 -5.04 5.70
C LEU A 43 1.78 -4.97 5.57
N SER A 44 1.12 -4.41 6.57
CA SER A 44 -0.33 -4.31 6.59
C SER A 44 -0.75 -3.36 7.69
N ALA A 45 -2.02 -3.04 7.69
CA ALA A 45 -2.62 -2.26 8.77
C ALA A 45 -3.96 -2.89 9.12
N ASN A 46 -4.20 -3.04 10.41
CA ASN A 46 -5.44 -3.61 10.91
C ASN A 46 -6.09 -2.56 11.79
N GLY A 47 -7.05 -1.83 11.21
CA GLY A 47 -7.63 -0.70 11.91
C GLY A 47 -6.58 0.35 12.23
N PRO A 48 -6.44 0.74 13.49
CA PRO A 48 -5.49 1.78 13.87
C PRO A 48 -4.05 1.28 14.00
N THR A 49 -3.81 -0.03 13.84
CA THR A 49 -2.49 -0.63 14.08
C THR A 49 -1.78 -0.90 12.76
N VAL A 50 -0.52 -0.48 12.67
CA VAL A 50 0.32 -0.68 11.51
C VAL A 50 1.36 -1.74 11.83
N GLN A 51 1.52 -2.72 10.94
CA GLN A 51 2.54 -3.74 11.03
C GLN A 51 3.64 -3.45 10.02
N PHE A 52 4.87 -3.45 10.47
CA PHE A 52 5.97 -3.05 9.61
C PHE A 52 7.27 -3.73 10.02
N VAL A 53 8.27 -3.65 9.14
CA VAL A 53 9.63 -4.07 9.44
C VAL A 53 10.55 -2.88 9.19
N GLU A 54 11.71 -2.87 9.84
CA GLU A 54 12.60 -1.73 9.77
C GLU A 54 13.57 -1.80 8.59
N SER A 55 13.66 -2.93 7.93
CA SER A 55 14.46 -3.06 6.72
C SER A 55 13.82 -4.11 5.81
N ARG A 56 14.23 -4.12 4.54
CA ARG A 56 13.68 -5.08 3.59
C ARG A 56 13.94 -6.51 4.00
N GLU A 57 15.08 -6.74 4.63
CA GLU A 57 15.51 -8.10 4.98
C GLU A 57 15.03 -8.53 6.35
N SER A 58 14.50 -7.62 7.14
CA SER A 58 14.14 -7.93 8.51
C SER A 58 12.98 -8.90 8.56
N GLN A 59 13.10 -9.87 9.48
CA GLN A 59 12.02 -10.82 9.76
C GLN A 59 11.23 -10.40 10.98
N GLU A 60 11.71 -9.39 11.69
CA GLU A 60 11.06 -8.95 12.91
C GLU A 60 9.93 -7.99 12.60
N VAL A 61 8.71 -8.45 12.78
CA VAL A 61 7.53 -7.64 12.54
C VAL A 61 7.20 -6.83 13.77
N LEU A 62 7.13 -5.52 13.60
CA LEU A 62 6.80 -4.59 14.66
C LEU A 62 5.38 -4.07 14.46
N GLN A 63 4.76 -3.64 15.54
CA GLN A 63 3.43 -3.06 15.49
C GLN A 63 3.43 -1.72 16.19
N GLN A 64 2.67 -0.78 15.64
CA GLN A 64 2.53 0.52 16.26
C GLN A 64 1.23 1.14 15.81
N MET A 65 0.60 1.92 16.69
CA MET A 65 -0.61 2.63 16.30
C MET A 65 -0.26 3.70 15.29
N ALA A 66 -1.11 3.86 14.29
CA ALA A 66 -0.89 4.87 13.26
C ALA A 66 -0.75 6.25 13.87
N SER A 67 -1.48 6.53 14.95
CA SER A 67 -1.44 7.83 15.60
C SER A 67 -0.10 8.12 16.27
N ALA A 68 0.73 7.11 16.50
CA ALA A 68 2.05 7.30 17.09
C ALA A 68 3.07 7.81 16.08
N PHE A 69 2.77 7.77 14.79
CA PHE A 69 3.64 8.34 13.78
C PHE A 69 3.31 9.83 13.64
N LYS A 70 4.29 10.69 13.80
CA LYS A 70 4.12 12.11 13.52
C LYS A 70 3.93 12.34 12.03
N THR A 71 4.70 11.61 11.23
CA THR A 71 4.54 11.60 9.78
C THR A 71 4.62 10.17 9.30
N LEU A 72 3.85 9.88 8.28
CA LEU A 72 3.87 8.59 7.62
C LEU A 72 3.50 8.82 6.16
N TYR A 73 4.45 8.58 5.27
CA TYR A 73 4.23 8.75 3.84
C TYR A 73 4.66 7.48 3.12
N ILE A 74 3.73 6.84 2.43
CA ILE A 74 4.00 5.63 1.66
C ILE A 74 4.42 6.05 0.25
N PHE A 75 5.62 5.60 -0.16
CA PHE A 75 6.12 5.92 -1.48
C PHE A 75 5.37 5.13 -2.54
N GLU A 76 5.20 5.73 -3.71
CA GLU A 76 4.56 5.06 -4.82
C GLU A 76 5.41 3.90 -5.30
N THR A 77 4.75 2.80 -5.60
CA THR A 77 5.40 1.62 -6.16
C THR A 77 5.51 1.78 -7.67
N ASP A 78 6.32 0.93 -8.31
CA ASP A 78 6.52 1.00 -9.75
C ASP A 78 5.21 0.80 -10.51
N ASP A 79 4.38 -0.12 -10.06
CA ASP A 79 3.09 -0.34 -10.72
C ASP A 79 2.15 0.85 -10.55
N PHE A 80 2.25 1.57 -9.44
CA PHE A 80 1.46 2.78 -9.23
C PHE A 80 1.91 3.88 -10.21
N VAL A 81 3.22 4.07 -10.33
CA VAL A 81 3.76 5.04 -11.28
C VAL A 81 3.36 4.69 -12.71
N ASP A 82 3.39 3.41 -13.05
CA ASP A 82 3.01 2.94 -14.36
C ASP A 82 1.55 3.29 -14.68
N ALA A 83 0.67 3.14 -13.70
CA ALA A 83 -0.73 3.51 -13.88
C ALA A 83 -0.87 5.02 -14.11
N LYS A 84 -0.09 5.82 -13.39
CA LYS A 84 -0.12 7.27 -13.57
C LYS A 84 0.37 7.68 -14.95
N VAL A 85 1.38 7.00 -15.47
CA VAL A 85 1.89 7.27 -16.81
C VAL A 85 0.79 7.00 -17.85
N ALA A 86 0.06 5.88 -17.69
CA ALA A 86 -1.04 5.58 -18.60
C ALA A 86 -2.08 6.70 -18.57
N MET A 87 -2.39 7.21 -17.38
CA MET A 87 -3.36 8.31 -17.25
C MET A 87 -2.85 9.57 -17.92
N GLU A 88 -1.57 9.90 -17.72
CA GLU A 88 -0.98 11.07 -18.34
C GLU A 88 -0.99 10.98 -19.85
N ASN A 89 -0.89 9.78 -20.40
CA ASN A 89 -0.96 9.54 -21.83
C ASN A 89 -2.39 9.44 -22.34
N ARG A 90 -3.36 9.79 -21.49
CA ARG A 90 -4.78 9.79 -21.80
C ARG A 90 -5.34 8.42 -22.15
N LYS A 91 -4.67 7.36 -21.70
CA LYS A 91 -5.16 6.01 -21.85
C LYS A 91 -6.01 5.68 -20.62
N TYR A 92 -7.16 6.35 -20.55
CA TYR A 92 -7.96 6.35 -19.33
C TYR A 92 -8.52 4.97 -18.98
N GLN A 93 -8.93 4.20 -19.96
CA GLN A 93 -9.46 2.88 -19.67
C GLN A 93 -8.35 1.97 -19.14
N GLU A 94 -7.19 2.01 -19.76
CA GLU A 94 -6.04 1.23 -19.30
C GLU A 94 -5.63 1.67 -17.89
N ALA A 95 -5.54 2.98 -17.68
CA ALA A 95 -5.16 3.52 -16.38
C ALA A 95 -6.18 3.12 -15.32
N ARG A 96 -7.47 3.23 -15.64
CA ARG A 96 -8.52 2.85 -14.71
C ARG A 96 -8.39 1.40 -14.28
N ASN A 97 -8.12 0.51 -15.23
CA ASN A 97 -7.97 -0.91 -14.93
C ASN A 97 -6.75 -1.13 -14.03
N LYS A 98 -5.66 -0.42 -14.31
CA LYS A 98 -4.45 -0.53 -13.49
C LYS A 98 -4.69 -0.03 -12.08
N PHE A 99 -5.36 1.13 -11.93
CA PHE A 99 -5.64 1.65 -10.59
C PHE A 99 -6.60 0.74 -9.83
N HIS A 100 -7.58 0.17 -10.51
CA HIS A 100 -8.50 -0.77 -9.86
C HIS A 100 -7.72 -1.97 -9.28
N ALA A 101 -6.78 -2.50 -10.05
CA ALA A 101 -5.96 -3.60 -9.57
C ALA A 101 -5.13 -3.19 -8.34
N LEU A 102 -4.65 -1.94 -8.32
CA LEU A 102 -3.86 -1.45 -7.19
C LEU A 102 -4.71 -1.27 -5.93
N VAL A 103 -5.96 -0.84 -6.08
CA VAL A 103 -6.87 -0.75 -4.94
C VAL A 103 -6.95 -2.10 -4.24
N ASN A 104 -7.10 -3.16 -5.02
CA ASN A 104 -7.21 -4.50 -4.46
C ASN A 104 -5.87 -5.02 -3.95
N LYS A 105 -4.80 -4.75 -4.68
CA LYS A 105 -3.47 -5.25 -4.31
C LYS A 105 -3.02 -4.70 -2.97
N TYR A 106 -3.30 -3.43 -2.71
CA TYR A 106 -2.83 -2.77 -1.49
C TYR A 106 -3.92 -2.57 -0.45
N ALA A 107 -5.01 -3.32 -0.58
CA ALA A 107 -6.16 -3.19 0.33
C ALA A 107 -5.80 -3.44 1.79
N SER A 108 -4.75 -4.24 2.05
CA SER A 108 -4.35 -4.54 3.42
C SER A 108 -3.82 -3.32 4.17
N THR A 109 -3.54 -2.22 3.48
CA THR A 109 -3.08 -0.98 4.10
C THR A 109 -4.12 0.13 4.00
N LEU A 110 -5.35 -0.20 3.64
CA LEU A 110 -6.37 0.80 3.38
C LEU A 110 -6.66 1.70 4.57
N SER A 111 -6.53 1.18 5.78
CA SER A 111 -6.83 1.96 6.98
C SER A 111 -5.80 3.05 7.24
N ILE A 112 -4.66 3.05 6.57
CA ILE A 112 -3.67 4.09 6.71
C ILE A 112 -4.11 5.30 5.89
N LYS A 113 -4.07 6.48 6.51
CA LYS A 113 -4.41 7.70 5.80
C LYS A 113 -3.49 7.89 4.61
N ASP A 114 -4.07 8.25 3.48
CA ASP A 114 -3.35 8.45 2.21
C ASP A 114 -2.59 7.20 1.76
N SER A 115 -3.16 6.04 2.05
CA SER A 115 -2.60 4.77 1.60
C SER A 115 -2.60 4.67 0.09
N LEU A 116 -1.78 3.77 -0.46
CA LEU A 116 -1.75 3.57 -1.90
C LEU A 116 -3.10 3.09 -2.43
N SER A 117 -3.79 2.25 -1.66
CA SER A 117 -5.12 1.78 -2.07
C SER A 117 -6.09 2.94 -2.16
N ALA A 118 -6.09 3.83 -1.19
CA ALA A 118 -6.97 5.00 -1.19
C ALA A 118 -6.63 5.94 -2.34
N ARG A 119 -5.33 6.19 -2.56
CA ARG A 119 -4.90 7.05 -3.66
C ARG A 119 -5.29 6.46 -5.01
N ALA A 120 -5.13 5.14 -5.17
CA ALA A 120 -5.50 4.47 -6.40
C ALA A 120 -7.00 4.59 -6.66
N ALA A 121 -7.82 4.48 -5.61
CA ALA A 121 -9.25 4.62 -5.76
C ALA A 121 -9.64 6.01 -6.28
N VAL A 122 -8.96 7.04 -5.81
CA VAL A 122 -9.20 8.40 -6.28
C VAL A 122 -8.85 8.54 -7.75
N TYR A 123 -7.70 8.00 -8.15
CA TYR A 123 -7.30 8.05 -9.55
C TYR A 123 -8.22 7.20 -10.44
N GLU A 124 -8.67 6.06 -9.92
CA GLU A 124 -9.63 5.24 -10.67
C GLU A 124 -10.89 6.03 -10.97
N LEU A 125 -11.40 6.74 -9.97
CA LEU A 125 -12.57 7.58 -10.13
C LEU A 125 -12.30 8.70 -11.13
N GLU A 126 -11.14 9.34 -11.03
CA GLU A 126 -10.79 10.41 -11.95
C GLU A 126 -10.77 9.92 -13.40
N CYS A 127 -10.20 8.75 -13.64
CA CYS A 127 -10.19 8.18 -14.99
C CYS A 127 -11.60 7.94 -15.49
N ALA A 128 -12.47 7.42 -14.62
CA ALA A 128 -13.86 7.19 -15.01
C ALA A 128 -14.56 8.50 -15.35
N MET A 129 -14.32 9.54 -14.56
CA MET A 129 -14.93 10.83 -14.81
C MET A 129 -14.44 11.44 -16.11
N ARG A 130 -13.17 11.31 -16.43
CA ARG A 130 -12.64 11.83 -17.69
C ARG A 130 -13.23 11.10 -18.90
N MET A 131 -13.48 9.81 -18.77
CA MET A 131 -14.15 9.06 -19.86
C MET A 131 -15.60 9.50 -20.01
N MET A 132 -16.29 9.78 -18.92
CA MET A 132 -17.66 10.27 -18.96
C MET A 132 -17.73 11.65 -19.57
N ASP A 133 -16.83 12.55 -19.18
CA ASP A 133 -16.78 13.89 -19.75
C ASP A 133 -16.57 13.83 -21.26
N TRP A 134 -15.67 12.95 -21.68
CA TRP A 134 -15.42 12.79 -23.11
C TRP A 134 -16.66 12.28 -23.84
N ALA A 135 -17.34 11.28 -23.25
CA ALA A 135 -18.56 10.75 -23.83
C ALA A 135 -19.65 11.81 -23.84
N GLY A 136 -19.73 12.63 -22.78
CA GLY A 136 -20.71 13.69 -22.72
C GLY A 136 -20.50 14.75 -23.78
N VAL A 137 -19.26 15.08 -24.07
CA VAL A 137 -18.95 16.04 -25.11
C VAL A 137 -19.36 15.51 -26.46
N LYS A 138 -19.20 14.23 -26.70
CA LYS A 138 -19.60 13.62 -27.96
C LYS A 138 -21.09 13.44 -28.08
N GLY A 139 -21.74 13.22 -26.98
CA GLY A 139 -23.16 13.01 -26.93
C GLY A 139 -23.88 14.29 -27.04
#